data_aff4961cb7381d2a02565d4f4ddf6f43
#
_entry.id   aff4961cb7381d2a02565d4f4ddf6f43
#
_cell.length_a   1.000
_cell.length_b   1.000
_cell.length_c   1.000
_cell.angle_alpha   90.00
_cell.angle_beta   90.00
_cell.angle_gamma   90.00
#
_symmetry.space_group_name_H-M   'P 1'
#
loop_
_entity.id
_entity.type
_entity.pdbx_description
1 polymer ?
#
loop_
_entity_poly.entity_id
_entity_poly.type
_entity_poly.pdbx_seq_one_letter_code
_entity_poly.pdbx_strand_id
1 'polypeptide(L)'
;MRLALDTDVLVAGLRSQTGASRRLLTLLDQGRYQSIVSVAMMLEYEAVLTRPENLMAFGLTNQEIQRFLDGLALLIIPVTPFFLWRPQLRDPADEHVLEAAVNGRVDAIVTFNLRHFRAAATRFGIAVLSPGEALRRIETWEL
;
A
#
# COMPACT_ATOMS: atom_id res chain seq x y z
N MET A 1 -7.98 9.94 7.12
CA MET A 1 -8.11 8.51 6.79
C MET A 1 -6.73 7.88 6.73
N ARG A 2 -6.56 6.74 7.34
CA ARG A 2 -5.30 5.97 7.31
C ARG A 2 -5.47 4.73 6.47
N LEU A 3 -4.56 4.53 5.53
CA LEU A 3 -4.58 3.38 4.62
C LEU A 3 -3.24 2.65 4.65
N ALA A 4 -3.28 1.34 4.48
CA ALA A 4 -2.09 0.54 4.19
C ALA A 4 -2.20 0.06 2.74
N LEU A 5 -1.27 0.46 1.90
CA LEU A 5 -1.26 0.12 0.48
C LEU A 5 -0.44 -1.15 0.26
N ASP A 6 -1.08 -2.18 -0.28
CA ASP A 6 -0.36 -3.37 -0.72
C ASP A 6 0.55 -3.02 -1.91
N THR A 7 1.62 -3.77 -2.07
CA THR A 7 2.62 -3.52 -3.12
C THR A 7 2.01 -3.49 -4.52
N ASP A 8 1.00 -4.32 -4.77
CA ASP A 8 0.34 -4.37 -6.09
C ASP A 8 -0.30 -3.04 -6.48
N VAL A 9 -0.71 -2.23 -5.50
CA VAL A 9 -1.27 -0.89 -5.76
C VAL A 9 -0.18 0.06 -6.28
N LEU A 10 1.03 -0.01 -5.73
CA LEU A 10 2.16 0.78 -6.23
C LEU A 10 2.57 0.35 -7.63
N VAL A 11 2.62 -0.96 -7.86
CA VAL A 11 2.93 -1.50 -9.20
C VAL A 11 1.92 -0.96 -10.23
N ALA A 12 0.62 -1.06 -9.94
CA ALA A 12 -0.42 -0.58 -10.84
C ALA A 12 -0.32 0.95 -11.04
N GLY A 13 -0.01 1.70 -9.99
CA GLY A 13 0.12 3.15 -10.05
C GLY A 13 1.27 3.61 -10.92
N LEU A 14 2.37 2.87 -10.94
CA LEU A 14 3.53 3.19 -11.78
C LEU A 14 3.37 2.68 -13.22
N ARG A 15 2.53 1.65 -13.43
CA ARG A 15 2.27 1.12 -14.77
C ARG A 15 1.27 1.95 -15.57
N SER A 16 0.29 2.54 -14.92
CA SER A 16 -0.79 3.27 -15.58
C SER A 16 -0.84 4.71 -15.10
N GLN A 17 -0.84 5.66 -16.03
CA GLN A 17 -0.91 7.08 -15.70
C GLN A 17 -2.34 7.55 -15.37
N THR A 18 -3.35 6.74 -15.68
CA THR A 18 -4.76 7.15 -15.59
C THR A 18 -5.61 6.33 -14.65
N GLY A 19 -5.07 5.25 -14.08
CA GLY A 19 -5.83 4.35 -13.21
C GLY A 19 -6.05 4.89 -11.80
N ALA A 20 -6.93 4.22 -11.05
CA ALA A 20 -7.23 4.57 -9.67
C ALA A 20 -5.99 4.51 -8.76
N SER A 21 -5.09 3.55 -8.99
CA SER A 21 -3.86 3.44 -8.22
C SER A 21 -2.96 4.66 -8.39
N ARG A 22 -2.81 5.16 -9.61
CA ARG A 22 -2.04 6.40 -9.86
C ARG A 22 -2.70 7.59 -9.16
N ARG A 23 -4.01 7.66 -9.21
CA ARG A 23 -4.74 8.74 -8.52
C ARG A 23 -4.50 8.69 -7.01
N LEU A 24 -4.46 7.49 -6.43
CA LEU A 24 -4.14 7.32 -5.01
C LEU A 24 -2.74 7.84 -4.67
N LEU A 25 -1.75 7.58 -5.52
CA LEU A 25 -0.40 8.10 -5.31
C LEU A 25 -0.37 9.62 -5.38
N THR A 26 -1.11 10.21 -6.31
CA THR A 26 -1.24 11.67 -6.43
C THR A 26 -1.89 12.27 -5.18
N LEU A 27 -2.96 11.64 -4.68
CA LEU A 27 -3.66 12.11 -3.48
C LEU A 27 -2.78 11.99 -2.22
N LEU A 28 -1.94 10.96 -2.15
CA LEU A 28 -0.97 10.83 -1.06
C LEU A 28 0.01 12.01 -1.07
N ASP A 29 0.54 12.35 -2.25
CA ASP A 29 1.44 13.48 -2.41
C ASP A 29 0.77 14.80 -2.03
N GLN A 30 -0.53 14.90 -2.24
CA GLN A 30 -1.34 16.06 -1.86
C GLN A 30 -1.77 16.09 -0.39
N GLY A 31 -1.41 15.05 0.38
CA GLY A 31 -1.77 14.97 1.79
C GLY A 31 -3.23 14.64 2.07
N ARG A 32 -3.95 14.07 1.10
CA ARG A 32 -5.39 13.82 1.21
C ARG A 32 -5.73 12.60 2.06
N TYR A 33 -4.76 11.76 2.35
CA TYR A 33 -4.87 10.65 3.30
C TYR A 33 -3.48 10.32 3.82
N GLN A 34 -3.42 9.46 4.85
CA GLN A 34 -2.17 8.99 5.44
C GLN A 34 -1.89 7.55 5.02
N SER A 35 -0.67 7.26 4.61
CA SER A 35 -0.24 5.91 4.27
C SER A 35 0.66 5.37 5.38
N ILE A 36 0.25 4.26 5.98
CA ILE A 36 0.98 3.59 7.05
C ILE A 36 1.88 2.54 6.45
N VAL A 37 3.16 2.59 6.76
CA VAL A 37 4.16 1.67 6.19
C VAL A 37 5.14 1.22 7.25
N SER A 38 5.36 -0.09 7.36
CA SER A 38 6.43 -0.65 8.17
C SER A 38 7.73 -0.75 7.37
N VAL A 39 8.84 -1.00 8.05
CA VAL A 39 10.12 -1.24 7.38
C VAL A 39 10.00 -2.45 6.44
N ALA A 40 9.36 -3.52 6.90
CA ALA A 40 9.17 -4.72 6.07
C ALA A 40 8.40 -4.43 4.80
N MET A 41 7.35 -3.59 4.88
CA MET A 41 6.60 -3.15 3.69
C MET A 41 7.46 -2.33 2.75
N MET A 42 8.27 -1.41 3.26
CA MET A 42 9.13 -0.57 2.43
C MET A 42 10.17 -1.43 1.69
N LEU A 43 10.75 -2.43 2.36
CA LEU A 43 11.68 -3.36 1.73
C LEU A 43 11.00 -4.19 0.65
N GLU A 44 9.76 -4.60 0.86
CA GLU A 44 8.98 -5.31 -0.16
C GLU A 44 8.67 -4.41 -1.35
N TYR A 45 8.31 -3.15 -1.11
CA TYR A 45 8.12 -2.17 -2.18
C TYR A 45 9.36 -2.07 -3.05
N GLU A 46 10.53 -1.89 -2.43
CA GLU A 46 11.78 -1.79 -3.17
C GLU A 46 12.07 -3.06 -3.95
N ALA A 47 11.94 -4.23 -3.33
CA ALA A 47 12.23 -5.51 -3.96
C ALA A 47 11.35 -5.76 -5.20
N VAL A 48 10.07 -5.45 -5.10
CA VAL A 48 9.13 -5.68 -6.20
C VAL A 48 9.27 -4.63 -7.29
N LEU A 49 9.37 -3.35 -6.93
CA LEU A 49 9.41 -2.26 -7.90
C LEU A 49 10.70 -2.24 -8.73
N THR A 50 11.78 -2.82 -8.21
CA THR A 50 13.06 -2.87 -8.92
C THR A 50 13.27 -4.15 -9.73
N ARG A 51 12.28 -5.04 -9.79
CA ARG A 51 12.35 -6.22 -10.66
C ARG A 51 12.47 -5.79 -12.12
N PRO A 52 13.34 -6.43 -12.92
CA PRO A 52 13.54 -6.03 -14.32
C PRO A 52 12.26 -5.94 -15.13
N GLU A 53 11.34 -6.89 -14.98
CA GLU A 53 10.06 -6.89 -15.68
C GLU A 53 9.19 -5.69 -15.30
N ASN A 54 9.26 -5.23 -14.05
CA ASN A 54 8.51 -4.07 -13.60
C ASN A 54 9.14 -2.77 -14.12
N LEU A 55 10.47 -2.65 -14.04
CA LEU A 55 11.17 -1.49 -14.58
C LEU A 55 10.84 -1.31 -16.06
N MET A 56 10.83 -2.41 -16.81
CA MET A 56 10.48 -2.39 -18.23
C MET A 56 9.03 -1.93 -18.45
N ALA A 57 8.10 -2.48 -17.65
CA ALA A 57 6.69 -2.12 -17.75
C ALA A 57 6.43 -0.65 -17.39
N PHE A 58 7.18 -0.10 -16.44
CA PHE A 58 7.05 1.30 -16.05
C PHE A 58 7.76 2.26 -17.02
N GLY A 59 8.74 1.77 -17.75
CA GLY A 59 9.62 2.63 -18.55
C GLY A 59 10.56 3.45 -17.66
N LEU A 60 10.93 2.93 -16.50
CA LEU A 60 11.77 3.61 -15.52
C LEU A 60 13.05 2.82 -15.26
N THR A 61 14.09 3.55 -14.84
CA THR A 61 15.35 2.95 -14.40
C THR A 61 15.29 2.65 -12.90
N ASN A 62 16.21 1.79 -12.43
CA ASN A 62 16.36 1.53 -11.00
C ASN A 62 16.57 2.84 -10.22
N GLN A 63 17.40 3.74 -10.75
CA GLN A 63 17.67 5.02 -10.10
C GLN A 63 16.40 5.88 -9.97
N GLU A 64 15.54 5.86 -10.98
CA GLU A 64 14.28 6.58 -10.92
C GLU A 64 13.34 5.99 -9.88
N ILE A 65 13.31 4.66 -9.74
CA ILE A 65 12.55 4.00 -8.69
C ILE A 65 13.09 4.36 -7.31
N GLN A 66 14.42 4.41 -7.13
CA GLN A 66 15.00 4.82 -5.85
C GLN A 66 14.57 6.24 -5.48
N ARG A 67 14.52 7.16 -6.43
CA ARG A 67 14.02 8.52 -6.20
C ARG A 67 12.54 8.52 -5.82
N PHE A 68 11.74 7.68 -6.46
CA PHE A 68 10.32 7.51 -6.10
C PHE A 68 10.18 7.03 -4.65
N LEU A 69 10.96 6.03 -4.25
CA LEU A 69 10.92 5.48 -2.89
C LEU A 69 11.42 6.50 -1.86
N ASP A 70 12.42 7.29 -2.18
CA ASP A 70 12.90 8.37 -1.31
C ASP A 70 11.80 9.42 -1.09
N GLY A 71 11.09 9.79 -2.16
CA GLY A 71 9.96 10.70 -2.07
C GLY A 71 8.81 10.11 -1.27
N LEU A 72 8.52 8.83 -1.48
CA LEU A 72 7.47 8.13 -0.73
C LEU A 72 7.79 8.09 0.76
N ALA A 73 9.06 7.86 1.12
CA ALA A 73 9.50 7.80 2.52
C ALA A 73 9.21 9.09 3.28
N LEU A 74 9.17 10.22 2.59
CA LEU A 74 8.82 11.52 3.20
C LEU A 74 7.32 11.70 3.43
N LEU A 75 6.50 10.89 2.77
CA LEU A 75 5.04 11.04 2.79
C LEU A 75 4.34 10.03 3.68
N ILE A 76 5.02 8.94 4.04
CA ILE A 76 4.41 7.86 4.81
C ILE A 76 4.49 8.10 6.32
N ILE A 77 3.63 7.43 7.06
CA ILE A 77 3.71 7.35 8.51
C ILE A 77 4.32 5.99 8.86
N PRO A 78 5.53 5.96 9.43
CA PRO A 78 6.16 4.70 9.77
C PRO A 78 5.48 4.06 10.96
N VAL A 79 5.40 2.73 10.95
CA VAL A 79 4.89 1.96 12.08
C VAL A 79 5.84 0.81 12.39
N THR A 80 6.02 0.54 13.69
CA THR A 80 6.74 -0.63 14.15
C THR A 80 5.73 -1.63 14.69
N PRO A 81 5.57 -2.80 14.04
CA PRO A 81 4.61 -3.80 14.52
C PRO A 81 5.09 -4.41 15.85
N PHE A 82 4.24 -4.37 16.86
CA PHE A 82 4.51 -4.97 18.16
C PHE A 82 3.89 -6.36 18.31
N PHE A 83 2.84 -6.65 17.52
CA PHE A 83 2.11 -7.90 17.59
C PHE A 83 2.24 -8.67 16.31
N LEU A 84 2.73 -9.90 16.40
CA LEU A 84 2.93 -10.80 15.28
C LEU A 84 2.09 -12.05 15.48
N TRP A 85 0.79 -11.96 15.18
CA TRP A 85 -0.11 -13.11 15.27
C TRP A 85 0.01 -13.97 14.02
N ARG A 86 1.18 -14.53 13.80
CA ARG A 86 1.45 -15.39 12.64
C ARG A 86 1.16 -16.85 12.95
N PRO A 87 0.75 -17.66 11.96
CA PRO A 87 0.35 -17.20 10.63
C PRO A 87 -1.14 -16.82 10.59
N GLN A 88 -1.47 -15.69 9.97
CA GLN A 88 -2.84 -15.29 9.66
C GLN A 88 -3.14 -15.44 8.18
N LEU A 89 -2.11 -15.35 7.33
CA LEU A 89 -2.19 -15.38 5.89
C LEU A 89 -1.18 -16.36 5.32
N ARG A 90 -1.40 -16.81 4.08
CA ARG A 90 -0.51 -17.76 3.42
C ARG A 90 0.78 -17.15 2.95
N ASP A 91 0.73 -15.91 2.45
CA ASP A 91 1.87 -15.22 1.89
C ASP A 91 2.53 -14.35 2.97
N PRO A 92 3.85 -14.54 3.26
CA PRO A 92 4.57 -13.71 4.23
C PRO A 92 4.54 -12.21 3.91
N ALA A 93 4.51 -11.82 2.63
CA ALA A 93 4.42 -10.41 2.25
C ALA A 93 3.08 -9.82 2.68
N ASP A 94 1.99 -10.58 2.53
CA ASP A 94 0.65 -10.16 2.98
C ASP A 94 0.60 -10.04 4.50
N GLU A 95 1.32 -10.91 5.23
CA GLU A 95 1.44 -10.80 6.70
C GLU A 95 2.03 -9.46 7.12
N HIS A 96 3.06 -8.98 6.42
CA HIS A 96 3.66 -7.69 6.72
C HIS A 96 2.67 -6.53 6.56
N VAL A 97 1.84 -6.59 5.52
CA VAL A 97 0.80 -5.57 5.30
C VAL A 97 -0.23 -5.61 6.42
N LEU A 98 -0.70 -6.82 6.76
CA LEU A 98 -1.68 -6.99 7.83
C LEU A 98 -1.14 -6.50 9.19
N GLU A 99 0.09 -6.87 9.53
CA GLU A 99 0.73 -6.46 10.79
C GLU A 99 0.84 -4.93 10.88
N ALA A 100 1.27 -4.29 9.80
CA ALA A 100 1.36 -2.84 9.76
C ALA A 100 -0.02 -2.19 9.88
N ALA A 101 -1.01 -2.75 9.21
CA ALA A 101 -2.38 -2.26 9.25
C ALA A 101 -2.97 -2.31 10.66
N VAL A 102 -2.80 -3.44 11.35
CA VAL A 102 -3.30 -3.63 12.72
C VAL A 102 -2.59 -2.68 13.69
N ASN A 103 -1.27 -2.65 13.66
CA ASN A 103 -0.49 -1.83 14.59
C ASN A 103 -0.59 -0.33 14.27
N GLY A 104 -0.78 0.03 13.01
CA GLY A 104 -0.95 1.40 12.59
C GLY A 104 -2.38 1.92 12.70
N ARG A 105 -3.31 1.06 13.11
CA ARG A 105 -4.75 1.39 13.26
C ARG A 105 -5.31 2.02 11.99
N VAL A 106 -5.11 1.35 10.87
CA VAL A 106 -5.63 1.85 9.59
C VAL A 106 -7.14 1.67 9.49
N ASP A 107 -7.75 2.51 8.68
CA ASP A 107 -9.18 2.38 8.33
C ASP A 107 -9.36 1.26 7.30
N ALA A 108 -8.39 1.08 6.40
CA ALA A 108 -8.48 0.05 5.38
C ALA A 108 -7.11 -0.38 4.87
N ILE A 109 -7.07 -1.62 4.38
CA ILE A 109 -6.01 -2.12 3.52
C ILE A 109 -6.48 -1.95 2.08
N VAL A 110 -5.64 -1.38 1.22
CA VAL A 110 -5.94 -1.21 -0.20
C VAL A 110 -5.13 -2.22 -1.01
N THR A 111 -5.81 -3.06 -1.78
CA THR A 111 -5.19 -4.17 -2.51
C THR A 111 -6.04 -4.58 -3.71
N PHE A 112 -5.44 -5.21 -4.70
CA PHE A 112 -6.16 -5.93 -5.75
C PHE A 112 -6.51 -7.36 -5.33
N ASN A 113 -5.86 -7.88 -4.27
CA ASN A 113 -6.04 -9.25 -3.79
C ASN A 113 -6.98 -9.30 -2.59
N LEU A 114 -8.21 -8.84 -2.77
CA LEU A 114 -9.20 -8.70 -1.69
C LEU A 114 -9.40 -9.99 -0.88
N ARG A 115 -9.41 -11.14 -1.55
CA ARG A 115 -9.62 -12.44 -0.90
C ARG A 115 -8.53 -12.79 0.10
N HIS A 116 -7.29 -12.39 -0.18
CA HIS A 116 -6.13 -12.74 0.65
C HIS A 116 -6.23 -12.12 2.04
N PHE A 117 -6.84 -10.95 2.15
CA PHE A 117 -6.89 -10.19 3.40
C PHE A 117 -8.23 -10.23 4.13
N ARG A 118 -9.32 -10.44 3.38
CA ARG A 118 -10.68 -10.15 3.88
C ARG A 118 -11.01 -10.85 5.19
N ALA A 119 -10.76 -12.15 5.31
CA ALA A 119 -11.09 -12.89 6.51
C ALA A 119 -10.25 -12.44 7.72
N ALA A 120 -8.93 -12.27 7.52
CA ALA A 120 -8.03 -11.86 8.59
C ALA A 120 -8.28 -10.42 9.03
N ALA A 121 -8.43 -9.50 8.06
CA ALA A 121 -8.65 -8.09 8.36
C ALA A 121 -9.96 -7.85 9.11
N THR A 122 -11.02 -8.60 8.79
CA THR A 122 -12.30 -8.50 9.47
C THR A 122 -12.18 -8.78 10.97
N ARG A 123 -11.32 -9.72 11.37
CA ARG A 123 -11.09 -10.02 12.79
C ARG A 123 -10.56 -8.82 13.57
N PHE A 124 -9.88 -7.90 12.90
CA PHE A 124 -9.30 -6.71 13.50
C PHE A 124 -10.09 -5.44 13.21
N GLY A 125 -11.27 -5.57 12.61
CA GLY A 125 -12.11 -4.42 12.30
C GLY A 125 -11.58 -3.54 11.19
N ILE A 126 -10.78 -4.08 10.28
CA ILE A 126 -10.15 -3.34 9.18
C ILE A 126 -10.88 -3.66 7.88
N ALA A 127 -11.26 -2.63 7.14
CA ALA A 127 -11.84 -2.80 5.81
C ALA A 127 -10.77 -3.21 4.80
N VAL A 128 -11.16 -3.94 3.75
CA VAL A 128 -10.29 -4.29 2.64
C VAL A 128 -10.93 -3.73 1.38
N LEU A 129 -10.23 -2.82 0.70
CA LEU A 129 -10.77 -2.06 -0.42
C LEU A 129 -9.90 -2.24 -1.66
N SER A 130 -10.55 -2.24 -2.82
CA SER A 130 -9.83 -2.06 -4.08
C SER A 130 -9.37 -0.61 -4.21
N PRO A 131 -8.38 -0.31 -5.08
CA PRO A 131 -8.00 1.08 -5.32
C PRO A 131 -9.16 2.00 -5.71
N GLY A 132 -10.08 1.51 -6.55
CA GLY A 132 -11.26 2.29 -6.93
C GLY A 132 -12.19 2.59 -5.77
N GLU A 133 -12.42 1.61 -4.90
CA GLU A 133 -13.23 1.79 -3.69
C GLU A 133 -12.57 2.77 -2.71
N ALA A 134 -11.26 2.65 -2.53
CA ALA A 134 -10.50 3.56 -1.68
C ALA A 134 -10.58 4.99 -2.20
N LEU A 135 -10.42 5.17 -3.50
CA LEU A 135 -10.52 6.47 -4.14
C LEU A 135 -11.88 7.13 -3.89
N ARG A 136 -12.96 6.38 -4.06
CA ARG A 136 -14.31 6.89 -3.79
C ARG A 136 -14.48 7.30 -2.33
N ARG A 137 -13.95 6.53 -1.40
CA ARG A 137 -14.04 6.87 0.03
C ARG A 137 -13.28 8.14 0.39
N ILE A 138 -12.10 8.33 -0.19
CA ILE A 138 -11.33 9.56 0.04
C ILE A 138 -12.11 10.77 -0.48
N GLU A 139 -12.67 10.66 -1.67
CA GLU A 139 -13.44 11.74 -2.29
C GLU A 139 -14.71 12.10 -1.50
N THR A 140 -15.37 11.11 -0.91
CA THR A 140 -16.58 11.36 -0.10
C THR A 140 -16.27 11.78 1.33
N TRP A 141 -15.11 11.41 1.87
CA TRP A 141 -14.69 11.75 3.22
C TRP A 141 -14.59 13.26 3.43
N GLU A 142 -14.27 13.99 2.40
CA GLU A 142 -14.05 15.42 2.45
C GLU A 142 -15.31 16.27 2.26
N LEU A 143 -16.41 15.62 2.00
CA LEU A 143 -17.69 16.30 1.90
C LEU A 143 -18.36 16.37 3.27
#